data_58ce35dcaac2362fbc57055b714e407b
#
_entry.id   58ce35dcaac2362fbc57055b714e407b
#
_cell.length_a   1.000
_cell.length_b   1.000
_cell.length_c   1.000
_cell.angle_alpha   90.00
_cell.angle_beta   90.00
_cell.angle_gamma   90.00
#
_symmetry.space_group_name_H-M   'P 1'
#
loop_
_entity.id
_entity.type
_entity.pdbx_description
1 polymer ?
#
loop_
_entity_poly.entity_id
_entity_poly.type
_entity_poly.pdbx_seq_one_letter_code
_entity_poly.pdbx_strand_id
1 'polypeptide(L)'
;MRTAVAVIEKPTFGAIALPTALVDYDKIEFVGLCTDICVISNALLAKAFYPEKHISVDAACCAGVTPESHANALTAMRMCQVEIR
;
A
#
# COMPACT_ATOMS: atom_id res chain seq x y z
N MET A 1 7.80 18.45 -8.56
CA MET A 1 6.99 17.23 -8.69
C MET A 1 7.84 16.11 -9.26
N ARG A 2 7.69 14.93 -8.70
CA ARG A 2 8.44 13.78 -9.16
C ARG A 2 7.65 13.01 -10.22
N THR A 3 8.31 12.66 -11.32
CA THR A 3 7.75 11.83 -12.36
C THR A 3 7.77 10.35 -11.91
N ALA A 4 6.77 9.59 -12.30
CA ALA A 4 6.79 8.15 -12.06
C ALA A 4 7.94 7.50 -12.83
N VAL A 5 8.69 6.59 -12.18
CA VAL A 5 9.82 5.90 -12.81
C VAL A 5 9.45 4.52 -13.36
N ALA A 6 8.28 4.00 -12.99
CA ALA A 6 7.78 2.73 -13.48
C ALA A 6 6.27 2.70 -13.42
N VAL A 7 5.65 2.00 -14.37
CA VAL A 7 4.21 1.76 -14.39
C VAL A 7 3.99 0.26 -14.41
N ILE A 8 3.15 -0.22 -13.48
CA ILE A 8 2.82 -1.64 -13.38
C ILE A 8 1.32 -1.78 -13.62
N GLU A 9 0.97 -2.45 -14.71
CA GLU A 9 -0.41 -2.79 -14.96
C GLU A 9 -0.80 -4.00 -14.14
N LYS A 10 -2.03 -4.03 -13.66
CA LYS A 10 -2.51 -5.12 -12.82
C LYS A 10 -3.89 -5.57 -13.25
N PRO A 11 -4.14 -6.88 -13.28
CA PRO A 11 -5.46 -7.40 -13.70
C PRO A 11 -6.49 -7.33 -12.59
N THR A 12 -6.05 -7.07 -11.34
CA THR A 12 -6.93 -6.97 -10.19
C THR A 12 -6.40 -5.88 -9.26
N PHE A 13 -6.89 -5.82 -8.04
CA PHE A 13 -6.58 -4.73 -7.10
C PHE A 13 -5.15 -4.79 -6.59
N GLY A 14 -4.62 -5.98 -6.32
CA GLY A 14 -3.22 -6.15 -5.94
C GLY A 14 -2.35 -6.41 -7.17
N ALA A 15 -1.15 -5.84 -7.17
CA ALA A 15 -0.19 -6.02 -8.26
C ALA A 15 0.87 -7.05 -7.86
N ILE A 16 0.74 -8.27 -8.35
CA ILE A 16 1.68 -9.35 -7.99
C ILE A 16 3.10 -9.08 -8.49
N ALA A 17 3.27 -8.20 -9.46
CA ALA A 17 4.60 -7.79 -9.93
C ALA A 17 5.24 -6.72 -9.04
N LEU A 18 4.49 -6.13 -8.11
CA LEU A 18 4.98 -5.05 -7.27
C LEU A 18 6.18 -5.44 -6.40
N PRO A 19 6.18 -6.60 -5.70
CA PRO A 19 7.32 -6.94 -4.83
C PRO A 19 8.65 -6.94 -5.57
N THR A 20 8.70 -7.43 -6.80
CA THR A 20 9.94 -7.41 -7.58
C THR A 20 10.43 -5.99 -7.83
N ALA A 21 9.50 -5.06 -8.07
CA ALA A 21 9.85 -3.65 -8.29
C ALA A 21 10.35 -2.97 -7.02
N LEU A 22 10.08 -3.52 -5.85
CA LEU A 22 10.44 -2.92 -4.56
C LEU A 22 11.72 -3.49 -3.94
N VAL A 23 12.38 -4.43 -4.61
CA VAL A 23 13.49 -5.19 -4.02
C VAL A 23 14.63 -4.29 -3.52
N ASP A 24 14.91 -3.18 -4.19
CA ASP A 24 16.03 -2.30 -3.86
C ASP A 24 15.71 -1.23 -2.82
N TYR A 25 14.48 -1.21 -2.30
CA TYR A 25 14.04 -0.16 -1.37
C TYR A 25 13.78 -0.74 0.01
N ASP A 26 14.26 -0.05 1.05
CA ASP A 26 14.07 -0.48 2.44
C ASP A 26 12.81 0.12 3.07
N LYS A 27 12.39 1.28 2.58
CA LYS A 27 11.22 2.00 3.08
C LYS A 27 10.25 2.22 1.94
N ILE A 28 9.01 1.82 2.13
CA ILE A 28 7.97 1.91 1.11
C ILE A 28 6.75 2.57 1.71
N GLU A 29 6.27 3.62 1.06
CA GLU A 29 5.06 4.32 1.49
C GLU A 29 4.00 4.22 0.41
N PHE A 30 2.79 3.87 0.82
CA PHE A 30 1.64 3.77 -0.08
C PHE A 30 0.71 4.97 0.06
N VAL A 31 0.28 5.49 -1.06
CA VAL A 31 -0.69 6.57 -1.16
C VAL A 31 -1.63 6.27 -2.32
N GLY A 32 -2.79 6.89 -2.34
CA GLY A 32 -3.71 6.83 -3.47
C GLY A 32 -5.09 6.28 -3.15
N LEU A 33 -5.71 5.68 -4.15
CA LEU A 33 -7.09 5.20 -4.12
C LEU A 33 -7.14 3.72 -4.53
N CYS A 34 -7.98 2.95 -3.95
CA CYS A 34 -8.78 3.23 -2.74
C CYS A 34 -8.07 2.60 -1.54
N THR A 35 -8.13 3.26 -0.39
CA THR A 35 -7.51 2.75 0.84
C THR A 35 -7.92 1.32 1.14
N ASP A 36 -9.21 1.03 0.99
CA ASP A 36 -9.82 -0.25 1.32
C ASP A 36 -9.81 -1.27 0.17
N ILE A 37 -9.18 -0.94 -0.94
CA ILE A 37 -9.10 -1.84 -2.10
C ILE A 37 -7.64 -1.97 -2.56
N CYS A 38 -7.19 -1.08 -3.44
CA CYS A 38 -5.84 -1.19 -4.04
C CYS A 38 -4.72 -0.93 -3.03
N VAL A 39 -4.90 0.07 -2.16
CA VAL A 39 -3.86 0.43 -1.19
C VAL A 39 -3.64 -0.70 -0.19
N ILE A 40 -4.71 -1.19 0.44
CA ILE A 40 -4.57 -2.29 1.41
C ILE A 40 -4.05 -3.56 0.73
N SER A 41 -4.53 -3.87 -0.48
CA SER A 41 -4.09 -5.08 -1.19
C SER A 41 -2.59 -5.05 -1.45
N ASN A 42 -2.06 -3.93 -1.91
CA ASN A 42 -0.64 -3.82 -2.23
C ASN A 42 0.23 -3.65 -0.99
N ALA A 43 -0.26 -2.94 0.02
CA ALA A 43 0.49 -2.76 1.27
C ALA A 43 0.67 -4.09 2.00
N LEU A 44 -0.38 -4.91 2.09
CA LEU A 44 -0.28 -6.21 2.72
C LEU A 44 0.56 -7.18 1.90
N LEU A 45 0.46 -7.10 0.57
CA LEU A 45 1.30 -7.92 -0.32
C LEU A 45 2.78 -7.59 -0.11
N ALA A 46 3.13 -6.31 -0.09
CA ALA A 46 4.50 -5.87 0.15
C ALA A 46 4.99 -6.31 1.53
N LYS A 47 4.13 -6.21 2.55
CA LYS A 47 4.49 -6.62 3.91
C LYS A 47 4.72 -8.14 3.99
N ALA A 48 3.95 -8.92 3.26
CA ALA A 48 4.10 -10.37 3.23
C ALA A 48 5.42 -10.78 2.56
N PHE A 49 5.78 -10.11 1.46
CA PHE A 49 7.04 -10.39 0.76
C PHE A 49 8.27 -9.92 1.52
N TYR A 50 8.16 -8.77 2.17
CA TYR A 50 9.30 -8.11 2.84
C TYR A 50 8.94 -7.74 4.27
N PRO A 51 8.77 -8.73 5.14
CA PRO A 51 8.36 -8.44 6.52
C PRO A 51 9.35 -7.59 7.30
N GLU A 52 10.60 -7.55 6.87
CA GLU A 52 11.65 -6.74 7.50
C GLU A 52 11.71 -5.31 6.99
N LYS A 53 11.08 -5.01 5.85
CA LYS A 53 11.08 -3.66 5.29
C LYS A 53 10.07 -2.77 6.01
N HIS A 54 10.35 -1.47 6.02
CA HIS A 54 9.43 -0.50 6.60
C HIS A 54 8.32 -0.17 5.58
N ILE A 55 7.13 -0.64 5.87
CA ILE A 55 5.96 -0.44 5.02
C ILE A 55 5.03 0.54 5.74
N SER A 56 4.66 1.63 5.09
CA SER A 56 3.77 2.62 5.66
C SER A 56 2.70 3.08 4.66
N VAL A 57 1.63 3.64 5.20
CA VAL A 57 0.54 4.24 4.45
C VAL A 57 0.33 5.65 5.00
N ASP A 58 0.31 6.65 4.11
CA ASP A 58 -0.02 8.01 4.50
C ASP A 58 -1.53 8.18 4.39
N ALA A 59 -2.21 8.15 5.53
CA ALA A 59 -3.67 8.19 5.59
C ALA A 59 -4.25 9.47 4.97
N ALA A 60 -3.53 10.59 5.09
CA ALA A 60 -3.99 11.86 4.52
C ALA A 60 -3.92 11.87 3.00
N CYS A 61 -3.13 10.99 2.41
CA CYS A 61 -2.96 10.89 0.95
C CYS A 61 -3.73 9.68 0.38
N CYS A 62 -4.66 9.12 1.13
CA CYS A 62 -5.51 8.01 0.71
C CYS A 62 -6.98 8.36 0.90
N ALA A 63 -7.82 7.72 0.11
CA ALA A 63 -9.27 7.81 0.27
C ALA A 63 -9.90 6.46 -0.03
N GLY A 64 -10.84 6.04 0.80
CA GLY A 64 -11.59 4.81 0.59
C GLY A 64 -12.89 5.03 -0.16
N VAL A 65 -13.63 3.96 -0.39
CA VAL A 65 -14.95 4.04 -1.01
C VAL A 65 -15.90 4.85 -0.11
N THR A 66 -15.80 4.63 1.21
CA THR A 66 -16.52 5.43 2.20
C THR A 66 -15.56 5.80 3.34
N PRO A 67 -15.87 6.83 4.14
CA PRO A 67 -15.05 7.12 5.33
C PRO A 67 -14.93 5.94 6.28
N GLU A 68 -16.00 5.16 6.42
CA GLU A 68 -15.98 3.98 7.29
C GLU A 68 -15.06 2.89 6.75
N SER A 69 -15.14 2.55 5.47
CA SER A 69 -14.30 1.52 4.89
C SER A 69 -12.83 1.95 4.86
N HIS A 70 -12.58 3.25 4.69
CA HIS A 70 -11.24 3.80 4.79
C HIS A 70 -10.67 3.56 6.20
N ALA A 71 -11.42 3.92 7.24
CA ALA A 71 -10.99 3.73 8.63
C ALA A 71 -10.78 2.26 8.96
N ASN A 72 -11.66 1.38 8.47
CA ASN A 72 -11.54 -0.06 8.68
C ASN A 72 -10.27 -0.62 8.05
N ALA A 73 -9.93 -0.16 6.84
CA ALA A 73 -8.72 -0.60 6.16
C ALA A 73 -7.46 -0.14 6.90
N LEU A 74 -7.44 1.09 7.37
CA LEU A 74 -6.31 1.61 8.16
C LEU A 74 -6.10 0.79 9.43
N THR A 75 -7.19 0.44 10.12
CA THR A 75 -7.12 -0.39 11.32
C THR A 75 -6.58 -1.78 11.00
N ALA A 76 -7.08 -2.40 9.93
CA ALA A 76 -6.63 -3.74 9.52
C ALA A 76 -5.14 -3.74 9.16
N MET A 77 -4.69 -2.74 8.42
CA MET A 77 -3.27 -2.64 8.06
C MET A 77 -2.39 -2.43 9.29
N ARG A 78 -2.85 -1.62 10.26
CA ARG A 78 -2.10 -1.40 11.50
C ARG A 78 -1.94 -2.71 12.28
N MET A 79 -2.99 -3.55 12.31
CA MET A 79 -2.92 -4.86 12.96
C MET A 79 -1.90 -5.76 12.27
N CYS A 80 -1.70 -5.59 10.98
CA CYS A 80 -0.71 -6.35 10.22
C CYS A 80 0.68 -5.69 10.21
N GLN A 81 0.90 -4.72 11.11
CA GLN A 81 2.19 -4.07 11.31
C GLN A 81 2.62 -3.16 10.15
N VAL A 82 1.67 -2.68 9.37
CA VAL A 82 1.90 -1.57 8.45
C VAL A 82 1.77 -0.28 9.24
N GLU A 83 2.76 0.60 9.13
CA GLU A 83 2.69 1.89 9.83
C GLU A 83 1.68 2.80 9.16
N ILE A 84 0.79 3.38 9.95
CA ILE A 84 -0.18 4.37 9.47
C ILE A 84 0.29 5.75 9.92
N ARG A 85 0.54 6.59 8.95
CA ARG A 85 1.09 7.93 9.18
C ARG A 85 0.06 9.01 8.90
#